data_c12e0e1289bbc717909507987824b1c7
#
_entry.id   c12e0e1289bbc717909507987824b1c7
#
_cell.length_a   1.000
_cell.length_b   1.000
_cell.length_c   1.000
_cell.angle_alpha   90.00
_cell.angle_beta   90.00
_cell.angle_gamma   90.00
#
_symmetry.space_group_name_H-M   'P 1'
#
loop_
_entity.id
_entity.type
_entity.pdbx_description
1 polymer ?
#
loop_
_entity_poly.entity_id
_entity_poly.type
_entity_poly.pdbx_seq_one_letter_code
_entity_poly.pdbx_strand_id
1 'polypeptide(L)'
;MDAFELKQLLDERGRTERAYLEFLRVPALSAGLYVLPSGATDPQQPHTEDEVYYIVSGRGAIQIAGESRDIAAGSIVYVKAGDEHRFHSIAEQLVILVFFAPAEYTQRRAAAPA
;
A
#
# COMPACT_ATOMS: atom_id res chain seq x y z
N MET A 1 -8.20 19.15 13.30
CA MET A 1 -8.80 17.96 12.65
C MET A 1 -7.94 17.58 11.45
N ASP A 2 -7.60 16.30 11.33
CA ASP A 2 -6.89 15.79 10.16
C ASP A 2 -7.91 15.17 9.21
N ALA A 3 -8.12 15.80 8.08
CA ALA A 3 -9.06 15.34 7.07
C ALA A 3 -8.41 15.48 5.70
N PHE A 4 -8.65 14.52 4.82
CA PHE A 4 -7.97 14.44 3.54
C PHE A 4 -8.97 14.23 2.41
N GLU A 5 -8.65 14.79 1.25
CA GLU A 5 -9.42 14.56 0.03
C GLU A 5 -8.58 13.75 -0.94
N LEU A 6 -9.11 12.65 -1.43
CA LEU A 6 -8.40 11.75 -2.33
C LEU A 6 -7.84 12.50 -3.55
N LYS A 7 -8.63 13.39 -4.13
CA LYS A 7 -8.19 14.16 -5.30
C LYS A 7 -6.94 14.97 -5.03
N GLN A 8 -6.86 15.61 -3.86
CA GLN A 8 -5.70 16.39 -3.46
C GLN A 8 -4.47 15.50 -3.22
N LEU A 9 -4.69 14.32 -2.62
CA LEU A 9 -3.61 13.36 -2.41
C LEU A 9 -3.06 12.83 -3.73
N LEU A 10 -3.93 12.57 -4.71
CA LEU A 10 -3.51 12.16 -6.04
C LEU A 10 -2.67 13.24 -6.72
N ASP A 11 -3.08 14.50 -6.63
CA ASP A 11 -2.34 15.62 -7.19
C ASP A 11 -0.96 15.74 -6.53
N GLU A 12 -0.90 15.63 -5.22
CA GLU A 12 0.33 15.72 -4.45
C GLU A 12 1.28 14.57 -4.80
N ARG A 13 0.78 13.35 -4.87
CA ARG A 13 1.58 12.19 -5.28
C ARG A 13 2.09 12.37 -6.71
N GLY A 14 1.28 12.92 -7.61
CA GLY A 14 1.65 13.16 -9.00
C GLY A 14 2.80 14.17 -9.18
N ARG A 15 3.09 14.97 -8.16
CA ARG A 15 4.21 15.92 -8.18
C ARG A 15 5.52 15.30 -7.72
N THR A 16 5.51 14.03 -7.32
CA THR A 16 6.69 13.31 -6.87
C THR A 16 6.97 12.16 -7.84
N GLU A 17 8.18 11.63 -7.81
CA GLU A 17 8.56 10.45 -8.59
C GLU A 17 8.26 9.15 -7.82
N ARG A 18 7.80 9.26 -6.57
CA ARG A 18 7.52 8.11 -5.72
C ARG A 18 6.14 7.54 -6.00
N ALA A 19 6.04 6.23 -6.05
CA ALA A 19 4.75 5.56 -6.19
C ALA A 19 3.89 5.71 -4.93
N TYR A 20 4.51 5.79 -3.75
CA TYR A 20 3.83 5.83 -2.45
C TYR A 20 3.95 7.19 -1.79
N LEU A 21 2.82 7.73 -1.35
CA LEU A 21 2.73 8.96 -0.57
C LEU A 21 2.11 8.67 0.79
N GLU A 22 2.90 8.73 1.86
CA GLU A 22 2.36 8.65 3.23
C GLU A 22 1.73 10.00 3.57
N PHE A 23 0.46 10.02 3.89
CA PHE A 23 -0.26 11.27 4.20
C PHE A 23 -0.71 11.37 5.65
N LEU A 24 -0.63 10.30 6.41
CA LEU A 24 -0.99 10.28 7.83
C LEU A 24 -0.02 9.37 8.58
N ARG A 25 0.49 9.86 9.70
CA ARG A 25 1.31 9.05 10.58
C ARG A 25 1.10 9.43 12.03
N VAL A 26 0.64 8.46 12.80
CA VAL A 26 0.58 8.48 14.26
C VAL A 26 1.15 7.15 14.75
N PRO A 27 1.53 7.01 16.02
CA PRO A 27 2.18 5.75 16.47
C PRO A 27 1.37 4.48 16.19
N ALA A 28 0.05 4.55 16.32
CA ALA A 28 -0.82 3.39 16.16
C ALA A 28 -1.19 3.08 14.71
N LEU A 29 -0.93 4.00 13.77
CA LEU A 29 -1.42 3.88 12.40
C LEU A 29 -0.64 4.77 11.45
N SER A 30 -0.36 4.27 10.25
CA SER A 30 0.00 5.15 9.14
C SER A 30 -0.89 4.84 7.95
N ALA A 31 -1.09 5.83 7.09
CA ALA A 31 -1.90 5.69 5.89
C ALA A 31 -1.21 6.37 4.72
N GLY A 32 -1.32 5.77 3.55
CA GLY A 32 -0.70 6.28 2.35
C GLY A 32 -1.50 5.97 1.10
N LEU A 33 -1.10 6.63 0.03
CA LEU A 33 -1.65 6.44 -1.30
C LEU A 33 -0.58 5.82 -2.18
N TYR A 34 -0.88 4.66 -2.77
CA TYR A 34 0.02 3.93 -3.64
C TYR A 34 -0.56 3.87 -5.04
N VAL A 35 0.21 4.30 -6.02
CA VAL A 35 -0.24 4.30 -7.42
C VAL A 35 0.73 3.48 -8.24
N LEU A 36 0.21 2.45 -8.91
CA LEU A 36 0.99 1.57 -9.78
C LEU A 36 0.43 1.63 -11.20
N PRO A 37 1.20 2.14 -12.16
CA PRO A 37 0.75 2.17 -13.55
C PRO A 37 0.51 0.77 -14.13
N SER A 38 -0.29 0.70 -15.19
CA SER A 38 -0.46 -0.53 -15.97
C SER A 38 0.92 -1.09 -16.36
N GLY A 39 1.11 -2.39 -16.20
CA GLY A 39 2.35 -3.07 -16.53
C GLY A 39 3.51 -2.85 -15.57
N ALA A 40 3.31 -2.07 -14.51
CA ALA A 40 4.38 -1.80 -13.55
C ALA A 40 4.76 -3.04 -12.75
N THR A 41 6.00 -3.05 -12.29
CA THR A 41 6.49 -4.04 -11.31
C THR A 41 6.38 -3.43 -9.93
N ASP A 42 5.87 -4.23 -8.98
CA ASP A 42 5.75 -3.82 -7.59
C ASP A 42 6.94 -4.38 -6.79
N PRO A 43 7.92 -3.53 -6.41
CA PRO A 43 9.14 -4.00 -5.76
C PRO A 43 9.02 -4.13 -4.25
N GLN A 44 7.84 -4.35 -3.72
CA GLN A 44 7.63 -4.36 -2.27
C GLN A 44 8.44 -5.43 -1.56
N GLN A 45 8.86 -5.09 -0.34
CA GLN A 45 9.48 -5.98 0.62
C GLN A 45 8.46 -6.28 1.72
N PRO A 46 8.57 -7.43 2.42
CA PRO A 46 7.69 -7.71 3.56
C PRO A 46 7.76 -6.60 4.59
N HIS A 47 6.61 -6.22 5.14
CA HIS A 47 6.52 -5.21 6.19
C HIS A 47 6.44 -5.85 7.56
N THR A 48 6.92 -5.14 8.57
CA THR A 48 6.92 -5.62 9.95
C THR A 48 5.58 -5.36 10.66
N GLU A 49 4.69 -4.58 10.05
CA GLU A 49 3.36 -4.24 10.55
C GLU A 49 2.28 -4.95 9.75
N ASP A 50 1.10 -5.10 10.37
CA ASP A 50 -0.09 -5.52 9.63
C ASP A 50 -0.51 -4.43 8.66
N GLU A 51 -1.11 -4.82 7.55
CA GLU A 51 -1.42 -3.90 6.46
C GLU A 51 -2.80 -4.22 5.87
N VAL A 52 -3.53 -3.17 5.50
CA VAL A 52 -4.78 -3.30 4.74
C VAL A 52 -4.70 -2.43 3.51
N TYR A 53 -5.05 -3.02 2.37
CA TYR A 53 -5.21 -2.30 1.10
C TYR A 53 -6.69 -2.11 0.80
N TYR A 54 -7.04 -0.93 0.34
CA TYR A 54 -8.32 -0.66 -0.29
C TYR A 54 -8.08 -0.20 -1.71
N ILE A 55 -8.56 -0.96 -2.70
CA ILE A 55 -8.39 -0.62 -4.11
C ILE A 55 -9.45 0.40 -4.50
N VAL A 56 -9.00 1.62 -4.76
CA VAL A 56 -9.89 2.73 -5.15
C VAL A 56 -10.27 2.62 -6.62
N SER A 57 -9.30 2.32 -7.48
CA SER A 57 -9.54 2.18 -8.92
C SER A 57 -8.47 1.29 -9.54
N GLY A 58 -8.78 0.80 -10.73
CA GLY A 58 -7.87 -0.05 -11.48
C GLY A 58 -8.17 -1.53 -11.33
N ARG A 59 -7.33 -2.35 -11.95
CA ARG A 59 -7.49 -3.80 -12.02
C ARG A 59 -6.13 -4.48 -12.11
N GLY A 60 -5.97 -5.59 -11.40
CA GLY A 60 -4.75 -6.38 -11.42
C GLY A 60 -4.89 -7.62 -10.56
N ALA A 61 -3.78 -8.10 -10.02
CA ALA A 61 -3.76 -9.21 -9.09
C ALA A 61 -2.81 -8.90 -7.94
N ILE A 62 -3.01 -9.60 -6.83
CA ILE A 62 -2.10 -9.56 -5.70
C ILE A 62 -1.68 -10.98 -5.34
N GLN A 63 -0.40 -11.14 -5.01
CA GLN A 63 0.14 -12.40 -4.49
C GLN A 63 0.54 -12.19 -3.04
N ILE A 64 0.06 -13.05 -2.15
CA ILE A 64 0.40 -13.02 -0.72
C ILE A 64 0.77 -14.44 -0.30
N ALA A 65 1.97 -14.60 0.23
CA ALA A 65 2.45 -15.89 0.75
C ALA A 65 2.22 -17.05 -0.24
N GLY A 66 2.45 -16.81 -1.53
CA GLY A 66 2.32 -17.82 -2.58
C GLY A 66 0.92 -17.97 -3.17
N GLU A 67 -0.08 -17.28 -2.63
CA GLU A 67 -1.44 -17.28 -3.15
C GLU A 67 -1.68 -16.03 -4.00
N SER A 68 -2.27 -16.21 -5.17
CA SER A 68 -2.62 -15.07 -6.05
C SER A 68 -4.13 -14.93 -6.19
N ARG A 69 -4.58 -13.68 -6.26
CA ARG A 69 -5.99 -13.35 -6.43
C ARG A 69 -6.14 -12.10 -7.28
N ASP A 70 -7.13 -12.11 -8.16
CA ASP A 70 -7.52 -10.90 -8.90
C ASP A 70 -8.14 -9.87 -7.97
N ILE A 71 -7.80 -8.61 -8.19
CA ILE A 71 -8.34 -7.48 -7.44
C ILE A 71 -8.77 -6.37 -8.42
N ALA A 72 -9.72 -5.57 -7.97
CA ALA A 72 -10.26 -4.45 -8.72
C ALA A 72 -10.81 -3.40 -7.76
N ALA A 73 -11.33 -2.29 -8.29
CA ALA A 73 -11.97 -1.26 -7.48
C ALA A 73 -12.97 -1.85 -6.50
N GLY A 74 -12.84 -1.52 -5.23
CA GLY A 74 -13.67 -2.04 -4.15
C GLY A 74 -13.09 -3.25 -3.43
N SER A 75 -11.99 -3.84 -3.91
CA SER A 75 -11.33 -4.94 -3.19
C SER A 75 -10.66 -4.42 -1.91
N ILE A 76 -10.80 -5.19 -0.84
CA ILE A 76 -10.14 -4.93 0.44
C ILE A 76 -9.29 -6.15 0.77
N VAL A 77 -8.01 -5.94 1.05
CA VAL A 77 -7.06 -7.03 1.25
C VAL A 77 -6.28 -6.81 2.54
N TYR A 78 -6.24 -7.83 3.39
CA TYR A 78 -5.41 -7.83 4.59
C TYR A 78 -4.11 -8.58 4.32
N VAL A 79 -2.99 -7.99 4.73
CA VAL A 79 -1.66 -8.61 4.66
C VAL A 79 -1.09 -8.69 6.06
N LYS A 80 -0.84 -9.91 6.51
CA LYS A 80 -0.25 -10.14 7.83
C LYS A 80 1.21 -9.66 7.85
N ALA A 81 1.62 -9.10 8.98
CA ALA A 81 3.02 -8.71 9.21
C ALA A 81 3.98 -9.84 8.83
N GLY A 82 5.00 -9.51 8.06
CA GLY A 82 6.03 -10.45 7.64
C GLY A 82 5.72 -11.27 6.39
N ASP A 83 4.47 -11.30 5.93
CA ASP A 83 4.13 -12.06 4.73
C ASP A 83 4.66 -11.38 3.47
N GLU A 84 5.29 -12.15 2.60
CA GLU A 84 5.66 -11.67 1.28
C GLU A 84 4.41 -11.35 0.48
N HIS A 85 4.42 -10.21 -0.18
CA HIS A 85 3.28 -9.78 -0.98
C HIS A 85 3.72 -8.82 -2.08
N ARG A 86 2.98 -8.83 -3.18
CA ARG A 86 3.18 -7.88 -4.28
C ARG A 86 1.95 -7.84 -5.16
N PHE A 87 1.70 -6.69 -5.74
CA PHE A 87 0.76 -6.56 -6.85
C PHE A 87 1.46 -7.02 -8.14
N HIS A 88 0.70 -7.62 -9.04
CA HIS A 88 1.20 -8.06 -10.34
C HIS A 88 0.08 -8.06 -11.38
N SER A 89 0.45 -8.28 -12.64
CA SER A 89 -0.53 -8.35 -13.74
C SER A 89 -1.47 -7.15 -13.74
N ILE A 90 -0.89 -5.96 -13.60
CA ILE A 90 -1.65 -4.72 -13.50
C ILE A 90 -2.15 -4.35 -14.89
N ALA A 91 -3.44 -4.56 -15.13
CA ALA A 91 -4.09 -4.30 -16.41
C ALA A 91 -4.50 -2.84 -16.57
N GLU A 92 -4.96 -2.23 -15.48
CA GLU A 92 -5.33 -0.82 -15.41
C GLU A 92 -4.64 -0.22 -14.18
N GLN A 93 -4.20 1.03 -14.29
CA GLN A 93 -3.51 1.69 -13.19
C GLN A 93 -4.23 1.49 -11.87
N LEU A 94 -3.51 0.98 -10.88
CA LEU A 94 -4.04 0.78 -9.55
C LEU A 94 -3.86 2.04 -8.71
N VAL A 95 -4.93 2.47 -8.07
CA VAL A 95 -4.91 3.51 -7.04
C VAL A 95 -5.35 2.84 -5.75
N ILE A 96 -4.47 2.82 -4.75
CA ILE A 96 -4.62 2.00 -3.56
C ILE A 96 -4.45 2.87 -2.33
N LEU A 97 -5.40 2.80 -1.40
CA LEU A 97 -5.21 3.33 -0.05
C LEU A 97 -4.59 2.23 0.80
N VAL A 98 -3.54 2.58 1.52
CA VAL A 98 -2.73 1.64 2.30
C VAL A 98 -2.75 2.06 3.76
N PHE A 99 -3.06 1.13 4.65
CA PHE A 99 -3.08 1.38 6.09
C PHE A 99 -2.18 0.37 6.79
N PHE A 100 -1.29 0.87 7.63
CA PHE A 100 -0.41 0.05 8.48
C PHE A 100 -0.78 0.23 9.95
N ALA A 101 -0.76 -0.84 10.72
CA ALA A 101 -0.98 -0.81 12.16
C ALA A 101 0.01 -1.75 12.87
N PRO A 102 0.87 -1.20 13.76
CA PRO A 102 1.16 0.22 13.97
C PRO A 102 1.72 0.90 12.73
N ALA A 103 2.09 2.17 12.83
CA ALA A 103 2.60 2.92 11.69
C ALA A 103 3.76 2.18 11.00
N GLU A 104 3.85 2.31 9.69
CA GLU A 104 4.82 1.61 8.85
C GLU A 104 6.25 1.76 9.41
N TYR A 105 7.00 0.65 9.42
CA TYR A 105 8.38 0.55 9.90
C TYR A 105 8.57 0.79 11.41
N THR A 106 7.52 0.93 12.18
CA THR A 106 7.64 1.09 13.64
C THR A 106 8.28 -0.13 14.28
N GLN A 107 7.83 -1.33 13.93
CA GLN A 107 8.35 -2.58 14.48
C GLN A 107 9.65 -3.03 13.83
N ARG A 108 9.90 -2.61 12.60
CA ARG A 108 11.16 -2.87 11.91
C ARG A 108 12.34 -2.35 12.71
N ARG A 109 12.20 -1.16 13.27
CA ARG A 109 13.27 -0.54 14.07
C ARG A 109 13.55 -1.30 15.36
N ALA A 110 12.50 -1.80 16.02
CA ALA A 110 12.63 -2.58 17.24
C ALA A 110 13.25 -3.95 16.97
N ALA A 111 13.05 -4.52 15.79
CA ALA A 111 13.59 -5.82 15.40
C ALA A 111 15.02 -5.75 14.86
N ALA A 112 15.55 -4.55 14.60
CA ALA A 112 16.90 -4.41 14.07
C ALA A 112 17.94 -4.85 15.11
N PRO A 113 18.99 -5.58 14.69
CA PRO A 113 20.06 -5.92 15.63
C PRO A 113 20.74 -4.68 16.17
N ALA A 114 21.11 -4.76 17.40
CA ALA A 114 21.81 -3.66 18.07
C ALA A 114 23.20 -3.44 17.46
#